data_0418c78f45b4aa6c595b33660b17e9a4
#
_entry.id   0418c78f45b4aa6c595b33660b17e9a4
#
_cell.length_a   1.000
_cell.length_b   1.000
_cell.length_c   1.000
_cell.angle_alpha   90.00
_cell.angle_beta   90.00
_cell.angle_gamma   90.00
#
_symmetry.space_group_name_H-M   'P 1'
#
loop_
_entity.id
_entity.type
_entity.pdbx_description
1 polymer ?
#
loop_
_entity_poly.entity_id
_entity_poly.type
_entity_poly.pdbx_seq_one_letter_code
_entity_poly.pdbx_strand_id
1 'polypeptide(L)'
;MIHTDEKVIHVKKEKMYDMNCIDAKTKYVLAHLFVESRTKKKVRKLFKQIKDTCYKQILERYKKEKHKQRGKRKLITFVSDGFENYKDSAKYYFNHVAKIVFGVPIACKKYKLKHNNNPIEKYNQDIKDQIKTKRHFGSFEGAKSFLDLRHVVKNFVNPHQSLKGKTPAEVAEIKLSLGRDKLKHLIKYKAESKMTKS
;
A
#
# COMPACT_ATOMS: atom_id res chain seq x y z
N MET A 1 -8.84 5.06 5.27
CA MET A 1 -8.90 5.34 3.82
C MET A 1 -7.68 4.71 3.20
N ILE A 2 -7.86 3.95 2.14
CA ILE A 2 -6.80 3.15 1.51
C ILE A 2 -6.57 3.72 0.11
N HIS A 3 -5.34 4.15 -0.18
CA HIS A 3 -4.95 4.67 -1.48
C HIS A 3 -4.18 3.63 -2.26
N THR A 4 -4.48 3.52 -3.55
CA THR A 4 -3.86 2.54 -4.45
C THR A 4 -3.37 3.26 -5.70
N ASP A 5 -2.12 3.02 -6.08
CA ASP A 5 -1.48 3.61 -7.24
C ASP A 5 -0.25 2.79 -7.63
N GLU A 6 0.31 3.03 -8.80
CA GLU A 6 1.56 2.42 -9.21
C GLU A 6 2.66 3.43 -9.50
N LYS A 7 3.89 2.98 -9.31
CA LYS A 7 5.10 3.68 -9.74
C LYS A 7 5.77 2.93 -10.87
N VAL A 8 6.00 3.63 -11.99
CA VAL A 8 6.82 3.10 -13.08
C VAL A 8 8.28 3.10 -12.67
N ILE A 9 8.94 1.97 -12.82
CA ILE A 9 10.35 1.72 -12.55
C ILE A 9 10.99 1.09 -13.78
N HIS A 10 12.17 1.56 -14.16
CA HIS A 10 12.89 1.00 -15.31
C HIS A 10 13.92 -0.05 -14.83
N VAL A 11 13.85 -1.24 -15.43
CA VAL A 11 14.81 -2.33 -15.28
C VAL A 11 15.36 -2.66 -16.67
N LYS A 12 16.67 -2.53 -16.89
CA LYS A 12 17.28 -2.71 -18.23
C LYS A 12 16.57 -1.94 -19.36
N LYS A 13 16.14 -0.70 -19.06
CA LYS A 13 15.34 0.19 -19.96
C LYS A 13 13.88 -0.24 -20.16
N GLU A 14 13.44 -1.39 -19.68
CA GLU A 14 12.04 -1.84 -19.75
C GLU A 14 11.22 -1.25 -18.62
N LYS A 15 9.95 -0.94 -18.91
CA LYS A 15 9.00 -0.40 -17.92
C LYS A 15 8.44 -1.53 -17.08
N MET A 16 8.62 -1.41 -15.76
CA MET A 16 8.01 -2.25 -14.73
C MET A 16 7.12 -1.41 -13.83
N TYR A 17 6.30 -2.04 -13.04
CA TYR A 17 5.30 -1.37 -12.20
C TYR A 17 5.40 -1.84 -10.76
N ASP A 18 5.66 -0.92 -9.84
CA ASP A 18 5.53 -1.14 -8.40
C ASP A 18 4.15 -0.64 -7.97
N MET A 19 3.19 -1.56 -7.88
CA MET A 19 1.83 -1.27 -7.45
C MET A 19 1.78 -1.23 -5.93
N ASN A 20 1.33 -0.12 -5.38
CA ASN A 20 1.36 0.18 -3.96
C ASN A 20 -0.04 0.42 -3.40
N CYS A 21 -0.23 0.02 -2.13
CA CYS A 21 -1.43 0.29 -1.37
C CYS A 21 -1.06 0.78 0.02
N ILE A 22 -1.53 1.98 0.40
CA ILE A 22 -1.17 2.64 1.66
C ILE A 22 -2.43 3.07 2.43
N ASP A 23 -2.42 2.91 3.76
CA ASP A 23 -3.44 3.54 4.59
C ASP A 23 -3.11 5.02 4.84
N ALA A 24 -4.07 5.90 4.55
CA ALA A 24 -3.88 7.35 4.67
C ALA A 24 -3.59 7.83 6.09
N LYS A 25 -4.16 7.17 7.10
CA LYS A 25 -4.04 7.55 8.50
C LYS A 25 -2.70 7.11 9.09
N THR A 26 -2.41 5.82 8.98
CA THR A 26 -1.22 5.21 9.59
C THR A 26 0.03 5.31 8.71
N LYS A 27 -0.14 5.66 7.42
CA LYS A 27 0.93 5.62 6.40
C LYS A 27 1.51 4.21 6.19
N TYR A 28 0.85 3.18 6.72
CA TYR A 28 1.28 1.80 6.58
C TYR A 28 1.04 1.30 5.15
N VAL A 29 2.09 0.72 4.55
CA VAL A 29 1.98 0.03 3.26
C VAL A 29 1.34 -1.31 3.49
N LEU A 30 0.06 -1.44 3.13
CA LEU A 30 -0.77 -2.64 3.35
C LEU A 30 -0.41 -3.77 2.40
N ALA A 31 -0.03 -3.42 1.18
CA ALA A 31 0.36 -4.35 0.14
C ALA A 31 1.22 -3.64 -0.90
N HIS A 32 2.12 -4.37 -1.52
CA HIS A 32 2.81 -3.96 -2.73
C HIS A 32 3.08 -5.15 -3.65
N LEU A 33 3.21 -4.88 -4.94
CA LEU A 33 3.49 -5.92 -5.92
C LEU A 33 4.30 -5.34 -7.08
N PHE A 34 5.53 -5.79 -7.26
CA PHE A 34 6.37 -5.43 -8.38
C PHE A 34 6.16 -6.38 -9.55
N VAL A 35 5.83 -5.84 -10.73
CA VAL A 35 5.40 -6.63 -11.90
C VAL A 35 5.81 -5.98 -13.22
N GLU A 36 5.90 -6.79 -14.28
CA GLU A 36 6.20 -6.35 -15.63
C GLU A 36 4.99 -5.70 -16.34
N SER A 37 3.76 -5.98 -15.86
CA SER A 37 2.55 -5.47 -16.50
C SER A 37 1.40 -5.32 -15.50
N ARG A 38 0.45 -4.41 -15.80
CA ARG A 38 -0.72 -4.12 -14.98
C ARG A 38 -1.96 -4.91 -15.40
N THR A 39 -1.80 -6.21 -15.69
CA THR A 39 -2.94 -7.06 -16.06
C THR A 39 -3.92 -7.21 -14.90
N LYS A 40 -5.19 -7.44 -15.21
CA LYS A 40 -6.26 -7.68 -14.22
C LYS A 40 -5.89 -8.78 -13.22
N LYS A 41 -5.23 -9.86 -13.68
CA LYS A 41 -4.74 -10.96 -12.83
C LYS A 41 -3.71 -10.46 -11.79
N LYS A 42 -2.77 -9.60 -12.19
CA LYS A 42 -1.73 -9.06 -11.30
C LYS A 42 -2.31 -8.04 -10.31
N VAL A 43 -3.22 -7.16 -10.77
CA VAL A 43 -3.94 -6.23 -9.89
C VAL A 43 -4.78 -7.00 -8.86
N ARG A 44 -5.47 -8.08 -9.25
CA ARG A 44 -6.19 -8.95 -8.31
C ARG A 44 -5.27 -9.57 -7.24
N LYS A 45 -4.00 -9.91 -7.58
CA LYS A 45 -3.03 -10.38 -6.57
C LYS A 45 -2.74 -9.31 -5.52
N LEU A 46 -2.59 -8.04 -5.92
CA LEU A 46 -2.42 -6.93 -4.98
C LEU A 46 -3.63 -6.81 -4.05
N PHE A 47 -4.85 -6.80 -4.59
CA PHE A 47 -6.07 -6.70 -3.79
C PHE A 47 -6.31 -7.93 -2.90
N LYS A 48 -5.83 -9.11 -3.32
CA LYS A 48 -5.81 -10.30 -2.46
C LYS A 48 -4.90 -10.07 -1.23
N GLN A 49 -3.68 -9.52 -1.42
CA GLN A 49 -2.80 -9.19 -0.29
C GLN A 49 -3.48 -8.19 0.67
N ILE A 50 -4.18 -7.16 0.14
CA ILE A 50 -4.93 -6.22 0.98
C ILE A 50 -6.01 -6.95 1.79
N LYS A 51 -6.74 -7.88 1.15
CA LYS A 51 -7.73 -8.70 1.82
C LYS A 51 -7.11 -9.54 2.93
N ASP A 52 -6.03 -10.23 2.63
CA ASP A 52 -5.33 -11.08 3.59
C ASP A 52 -4.78 -10.25 4.79
N THR A 53 -4.41 -8.98 4.56
CA THR A 53 -3.84 -8.09 5.58
C THR A 53 -4.90 -7.44 6.49
N CYS A 54 -6.00 -6.94 5.95
CA CYS A 54 -6.91 -6.06 6.70
C CYS A 54 -8.41 -6.34 6.49
N TYR A 55 -8.79 -7.49 5.93
CA TYR A 55 -10.21 -7.78 5.66
C TYR A 55 -11.06 -7.84 6.93
N LYS A 56 -10.50 -8.35 8.04
CA LYS A 56 -11.17 -8.39 9.33
C LYS A 56 -11.61 -6.99 9.78
N GLN A 57 -10.71 -6.03 9.73
CA GLN A 57 -10.98 -4.63 10.10
C GLN A 57 -12.02 -3.97 9.16
N ILE A 58 -11.97 -4.30 7.86
CA ILE A 58 -12.96 -3.82 6.88
C ILE A 58 -14.34 -4.38 7.21
N LEU A 59 -14.45 -5.67 7.53
CA LEU A 59 -15.70 -6.31 7.92
C LEU A 59 -16.24 -5.78 9.25
N GLU A 60 -15.39 -5.58 10.26
CA GLU A 60 -15.79 -4.99 11.53
C GLU A 60 -16.38 -3.59 11.33
N ARG A 61 -15.74 -2.78 10.47
CA ARG A 61 -16.26 -1.46 10.12
C ARG A 61 -17.61 -1.56 9.41
N TYR A 62 -17.75 -2.49 8.45
CA TYR A 62 -19.00 -2.72 7.76
C TYR A 62 -20.12 -3.16 8.71
N LYS A 63 -19.84 -4.11 9.62
CA LYS A 63 -20.82 -4.60 10.61
C LYS A 63 -21.35 -3.45 11.50
N LYS A 64 -20.49 -2.52 11.91
CA LYS A 64 -20.87 -1.33 12.68
C LYS A 64 -21.73 -0.33 11.91
N GLU A 65 -21.66 -0.33 10.58
CA GLU A 65 -22.33 0.66 9.73
C GLU A 65 -23.51 0.10 8.92
N LYS A 66 -23.66 -1.24 8.81
CA LYS A 66 -24.62 -1.88 7.91
C LYS A 66 -26.09 -1.54 8.18
N HIS A 67 -26.44 -1.23 9.45
CA HIS A 67 -27.79 -0.84 9.86
C HIS A 67 -28.20 0.58 9.40
N LYS A 68 -27.24 1.43 9.02
CA LYS A 68 -27.49 2.77 8.51
C LYS A 68 -27.89 2.74 7.04
N GLN A 69 -28.63 3.75 6.59
CA GLN A 69 -28.89 3.96 5.16
C GLN A 69 -27.61 3.95 4.35
N ARG A 70 -27.60 3.38 3.15
CA ARG A 70 -26.40 3.20 2.30
C ARG A 70 -25.58 4.50 2.14
N GLY A 71 -26.22 5.64 1.90
CA GLY A 71 -25.55 6.94 1.74
C GLY A 71 -24.86 7.46 3.00
N LYS A 72 -25.33 7.09 4.19
CA LYS A 72 -24.82 7.54 5.50
C LYS A 72 -23.75 6.61 6.08
N ARG A 73 -23.44 5.47 5.46
CA ARG A 73 -22.46 4.51 5.95
C ARG A 73 -21.03 5.06 5.81
N LYS A 74 -20.29 5.06 6.93
CA LYS A 74 -18.86 5.45 6.99
C LYS A 74 -17.96 4.23 6.76
N LEU A 75 -18.01 3.65 5.57
CA LEU A 75 -17.22 2.48 5.18
C LEU A 75 -15.75 2.84 4.92
N ILE A 76 -14.89 1.83 4.93
CA ILE A 76 -13.53 1.97 4.39
C ILE A 76 -13.64 2.38 2.92
N THR A 77 -12.84 3.36 2.53
CA THR A 77 -12.87 3.91 1.17
C THR A 77 -11.54 3.61 0.48
N PHE A 78 -11.61 2.94 -0.66
CA PHE A 78 -10.49 2.81 -1.59
C PHE A 78 -10.47 4.02 -2.52
N VAL A 79 -9.31 4.63 -2.66
CA VAL A 79 -9.07 5.77 -3.56
C VAL A 79 -8.01 5.36 -4.57
N SER A 80 -8.28 5.50 -5.86
CA SER A 80 -7.32 5.22 -6.93
C SER A 80 -7.44 6.26 -8.04
N ASP A 81 -6.49 6.24 -8.97
CA ASP A 81 -6.68 6.87 -10.28
C ASP A 81 -7.79 6.17 -11.07
N GLY A 82 -8.10 6.64 -12.27
CA GLY A 82 -9.15 6.07 -13.11
C GLY A 82 -8.86 4.70 -13.71
N PHE A 83 -7.78 4.00 -13.31
CA PHE A 83 -7.42 2.72 -13.90
C PHE A 83 -8.46 1.63 -13.60
N GLU A 84 -9.14 1.14 -14.62
CA GLU A 84 -10.31 0.24 -14.54
C GLU A 84 -9.99 -1.04 -13.75
N ASN A 85 -8.79 -1.61 -13.91
CA ASN A 85 -8.40 -2.84 -13.22
C ASN A 85 -8.36 -2.68 -11.69
N TYR A 86 -8.08 -1.48 -11.15
CA TYR A 86 -8.18 -1.21 -9.70
C TYR A 86 -9.64 -1.26 -9.25
N LYS A 87 -10.52 -0.58 -9.97
CA LYS A 87 -11.95 -0.56 -9.67
C LYS A 87 -12.56 -1.96 -9.69
N ASP A 88 -12.27 -2.73 -10.74
CA ASP A 88 -12.74 -4.11 -10.91
C ASP A 88 -12.24 -5.03 -9.80
N SER A 89 -10.95 -4.94 -9.47
CA SER A 89 -10.34 -5.79 -8.44
C SER A 89 -10.84 -5.43 -7.04
N ALA A 90 -11.04 -4.14 -6.75
CA ALA A 90 -11.61 -3.69 -5.49
C ALA A 90 -13.07 -4.16 -5.36
N LYS A 91 -13.89 -4.06 -6.42
CA LYS A 91 -15.24 -4.62 -6.45
C LYS A 91 -15.24 -6.13 -6.23
N TYR A 92 -14.35 -6.85 -6.89
CA TYR A 92 -14.27 -8.30 -6.78
C TYR A 92 -14.06 -8.80 -5.34
N TYR A 93 -13.20 -8.12 -4.56
CA TYR A 93 -12.88 -8.54 -3.20
C TYR A 93 -13.69 -7.85 -2.11
N PHE A 94 -14.15 -6.62 -2.34
CA PHE A 94 -14.69 -5.76 -1.27
C PHE A 94 -16.08 -5.20 -1.56
N ASN A 95 -16.60 -5.39 -2.76
CA ASN A 95 -17.93 -5.01 -3.23
C ASN A 95 -18.72 -4.11 -2.24
N HIS A 96 -19.71 -4.69 -1.52
CA HIS A 96 -20.62 -3.96 -0.63
C HIS A 96 -20.01 -3.58 0.74
N VAL A 97 -18.84 -4.14 1.10
CA VAL A 97 -18.19 -3.89 2.41
C VAL A 97 -17.29 -2.65 2.44
N ALA A 98 -16.94 -2.11 1.27
CA ALA A 98 -16.12 -0.90 1.14
C ALA A 98 -16.67 0.04 0.06
N LYS A 99 -16.21 1.29 0.07
CA LYS A 99 -16.45 2.28 -0.99
C LYS A 99 -15.25 2.34 -1.93
N ILE A 100 -15.50 2.63 -3.20
CA ILE A 100 -14.46 2.81 -4.21
C ILE A 100 -14.70 4.17 -4.84
N VAL A 101 -13.71 5.04 -4.81
CA VAL A 101 -13.79 6.40 -5.33
C VAL A 101 -12.61 6.72 -6.23
N PHE A 102 -12.87 7.57 -7.19
CA PHE A 102 -11.86 8.15 -8.06
C PHE A 102 -11.20 9.34 -7.36
N GLY A 103 -9.88 9.45 -7.42
CA GLY A 103 -9.12 10.41 -6.63
C GLY A 103 -7.91 11.03 -7.34
N VAL A 104 -7.98 11.33 -8.66
CA VAL A 104 -6.89 12.04 -9.35
C VAL A 104 -6.83 13.50 -8.86
N PRO A 105 -5.68 13.99 -8.33
CA PRO A 105 -5.59 15.30 -7.70
C PRO A 105 -6.02 16.47 -8.57
N ILE A 106 -5.61 16.49 -9.85
CA ILE A 106 -5.99 17.54 -10.81
C ILE A 106 -7.51 17.54 -11.03
N ALA A 107 -8.10 16.37 -11.23
CA ALA A 107 -9.55 16.24 -11.38
C ALA A 107 -10.27 16.59 -10.07
N CYS A 108 -9.73 16.23 -8.92
CA CYS A 108 -10.28 16.59 -7.62
C CYS A 108 -10.34 18.10 -7.42
N LYS A 109 -9.30 18.84 -7.81
CA LYS A 109 -9.28 20.31 -7.76
C LYS A 109 -10.29 20.90 -8.74
N LYS A 110 -10.29 20.43 -10.00
CA LYS A 110 -11.19 20.92 -11.06
C LYS A 110 -12.67 20.68 -10.73
N TYR A 111 -13.01 19.47 -10.25
CA TYR A 111 -14.39 19.05 -10.01
C TYR A 111 -14.78 19.07 -8.52
N LYS A 112 -13.97 19.69 -7.65
CA LYS A 112 -14.18 19.79 -6.20
C LYS A 112 -14.46 18.44 -5.53
N LEU A 113 -13.76 17.38 -5.95
CA LEU A 113 -13.93 16.05 -5.39
C LEU A 113 -13.33 15.98 -3.98
N LYS A 114 -14.02 15.29 -3.08
CA LYS A 114 -13.67 15.21 -1.66
C LYS A 114 -12.38 14.42 -1.39
N HIS A 115 -12.06 13.45 -2.21
CA HIS A 115 -10.93 12.53 -2.01
C HIS A 115 -9.92 12.68 -3.14
N ASN A 116 -8.65 12.78 -2.79
CA ASN A 116 -7.54 12.86 -3.73
C ASN A 116 -6.49 11.78 -3.42
N ASN A 117 -5.63 11.48 -4.39
CA ASN A 117 -4.61 10.43 -4.30
C ASN A 117 -3.24 10.94 -3.80
N ASN A 118 -3.13 12.20 -3.36
CA ASN A 118 -1.89 12.82 -2.88
C ASN A 118 -1.08 11.96 -1.88
N PRO A 119 -1.70 11.25 -0.91
CA PRO A 119 -0.91 10.46 0.05
C PRO A 119 -0.06 9.39 -0.62
N ILE A 120 -0.57 8.71 -1.65
CA ILE A 120 0.20 7.67 -2.34
C ILE A 120 1.12 8.25 -3.40
N GLU A 121 0.74 9.36 -4.03
CA GLU A 121 1.62 10.08 -4.96
C GLU A 121 2.88 10.57 -4.26
N LYS A 122 2.75 11.16 -3.05
CA LYS A 122 3.90 11.54 -2.23
C LYS A 122 4.76 10.32 -1.87
N TYR A 123 4.13 9.21 -1.52
CA TYR A 123 4.84 7.96 -1.24
C TYR A 123 5.60 7.44 -2.48
N ASN A 124 4.97 7.46 -3.65
CA ASN A 124 5.60 7.07 -4.91
C ASN A 124 6.73 8.04 -5.31
N GLN A 125 6.66 9.31 -4.95
CA GLN A 125 7.75 10.27 -5.14
C GLN A 125 8.95 9.93 -4.25
N ASP A 126 8.74 9.57 -2.97
CA ASP A 126 9.82 9.11 -2.08
C ASP A 126 10.55 7.88 -2.65
N ILE A 127 9.83 6.96 -3.33
CA ILE A 127 10.43 5.81 -4.04
C ILE A 127 11.31 6.32 -5.20
N LYS A 128 10.77 7.22 -6.02
CA LYS A 128 11.48 7.78 -7.18
C LYS A 128 12.79 8.44 -6.77
N ASP A 129 12.78 9.22 -5.70
CA ASP A 129 13.96 9.96 -5.25
C ASP A 129 15.07 9.02 -4.76
N GLN A 130 14.71 7.92 -4.10
CA GLN A 130 15.69 6.89 -3.70
C GLN A 130 16.22 6.08 -4.90
N ILE A 131 15.39 5.84 -5.93
CA ILE A 131 15.83 5.12 -7.14
C ILE A 131 16.77 5.98 -7.98
N LYS A 132 16.58 7.29 -8.05
CA LYS A 132 17.49 8.20 -8.78
C LYS A 132 18.96 8.03 -8.37
N THR A 133 19.23 7.78 -7.09
CA THR A 133 20.58 7.56 -6.58
C THR A 133 21.18 6.21 -7.00
N LYS A 134 20.36 5.27 -7.44
CA LYS A 134 20.77 3.91 -7.85
C LYS A 134 21.11 3.79 -9.34
N ARG A 135 21.01 4.87 -10.12
CA ARG A 135 21.15 4.93 -11.58
C ARG A 135 20.17 4.02 -12.32
N HIS A 136 20.35 2.67 -12.27
CA HIS A 136 19.44 1.68 -12.91
C HIS A 136 19.46 0.35 -12.16
N PHE A 137 18.37 -0.41 -12.32
CA PHE A 137 18.33 -1.80 -11.89
C PHE A 137 18.80 -2.73 -13.02
N GLY A 138 19.76 -3.60 -12.71
CA GLY A 138 20.31 -4.59 -13.66
C GLY A 138 19.46 -5.86 -13.81
N SER A 139 18.49 -6.11 -12.90
CA SER A 139 17.60 -7.27 -12.97
C SER A 139 16.26 -6.99 -12.28
N PHE A 140 15.25 -7.77 -12.67
CA PHE A 140 13.92 -7.75 -12.03
C PHE A 140 14.02 -8.14 -10.56
N GLU A 141 14.75 -9.20 -10.24
CA GLU A 141 14.93 -9.72 -8.89
C GLU A 141 15.63 -8.69 -7.99
N GLY A 142 16.66 -8.00 -8.50
CA GLY A 142 17.35 -6.94 -7.78
C GLY A 142 16.44 -5.75 -7.47
N ALA A 143 15.65 -5.32 -8.44
CA ALA A 143 14.66 -4.27 -8.26
C ALA A 143 13.59 -4.70 -7.24
N LYS A 144 13.06 -5.92 -7.38
CA LYS A 144 12.06 -6.48 -6.47
C LYS A 144 12.58 -6.55 -5.04
N SER A 145 13.76 -7.10 -4.83
CA SER A 145 14.35 -7.23 -3.49
C SER A 145 14.60 -5.86 -2.83
N PHE A 146 15.04 -4.87 -3.61
CA PHE A 146 15.20 -3.49 -3.13
C PHE A 146 13.85 -2.91 -2.68
N LEU A 147 12.81 -3.06 -3.48
CA LEU A 147 11.48 -2.54 -3.17
C LEU A 147 10.85 -3.27 -1.97
N ASP A 148 10.93 -4.60 -1.93
CA ASP A 148 10.46 -5.41 -0.81
C ASP A 148 11.09 -4.93 0.51
N LEU A 149 12.43 -4.80 0.55
CA LEU A 149 13.15 -4.31 1.72
C LEU A 149 12.72 -2.88 2.08
N ARG A 150 12.59 -2.00 1.09
CA ARG A 150 12.20 -0.62 1.29
C ARG A 150 10.82 -0.51 1.95
N HIS A 151 9.83 -1.29 1.51
CA HIS A 151 8.49 -1.28 2.12
C HIS A 151 8.52 -1.77 3.57
N VAL A 152 9.34 -2.77 3.87
CA VAL A 152 9.55 -3.25 5.24
C VAL A 152 10.20 -2.16 6.10
N VAL A 153 11.29 -1.55 5.62
CA VAL A 153 11.99 -0.46 6.33
C VAL A 153 11.05 0.73 6.55
N LYS A 154 10.27 1.11 5.55
CA LYS A 154 9.27 2.19 5.67
C LYS A 154 8.25 1.90 6.75
N ASN A 155 7.72 0.69 6.80
CA ASN A 155 6.69 0.33 7.75
C ASN A 155 7.19 0.21 9.19
N PHE A 156 8.36 -0.39 9.39
CA PHE A 156 8.79 -0.83 10.72
C PHE A 156 9.99 -0.08 11.30
N VAL A 157 10.82 0.53 10.47
CA VAL A 157 12.09 1.14 10.90
C VAL A 157 12.02 2.65 10.87
N ASN A 158 11.62 3.24 9.74
CA ASN A 158 11.70 4.66 9.54
C ASN A 158 10.59 5.41 10.29
N PRO A 159 10.93 6.38 11.18
CA PRO A 159 9.96 7.27 11.76
C PRO A 159 9.36 8.18 10.68
N HIS A 160 8.11 8.59 10.87
CA HIS A 160 7.42 9.47 9.93
C HIS A 160 7.04 10.77 10.62
N GLN A 161 7.43 11.92 10.04
CA GLN A 161 7.20 13.24 10.62
C GLN A 161 5.72 13.49 10.98
N SER A 162 4.79 13.22 10.05
CA SER A 162 3.35 13.41 10.30
C SER A 162 2.76 12.43 11.32
N LEU A 163 3.53 11.43 11.76
CA LEU A 163 3.16 10.48 12.81
C LEU A 163 3.88 10.77 14.14
N LYS A 164 4.34 12.00 14.32
CA LYS A 164 5.04 12.46 15.54
C LYS A 164 6.27 11.59 15.87
N GLY A 165 7.05 11.21 14.85
CA GLY A 165 8.24 10.39 14.99
C GLY A 165 7.99 8.88 15.18
N LYS A 166 6.73 8.42 15.16
CA LYS A 166 6.40 6.99 15.19
C LYS A 166 6.54 6.37 13.79
N THR A 167 6.80 5.07 13.74
CA THR A 167 6.73 4.31 12.50
C THR A 167 5.28 4.04 12.10
N PRO A 168 5.01 3.80 10.80
CA PRO A 168 3.68 3.36 10.36
C PRO A 168 3.14 2.14 11.08
N ALA A 169 3.99 1.14 11.38
CA ALA A 169 3.61 -0.07 12.10
C ALA A 169 3.17 0.21 13.54
N GLU A 170 3.89 1.10 14.25
CA GLU A 170 3.51 1.52 15.61
C GLU A 170 2.15 2.21 15.63
N VAL A 171 1.86 3.07 14.64
CA VAL A 171 0.56 3.75 14.54
C VAL A 171 -0.54 2.80 14.06
N ALA A 172 -0.20 1.76 13.31
CA ALA A 172 -1.12 0.69 12.92
C ALA A 172 -1.33 -0.36 14.01
N GLU A 173 -0.73 -0.14 15.22
CA GLU A 173 -0.82 -1.04 16.39
C GLU A 173 -0.32 -2.46 16.10
N ILE A 174 0.64 -2.59 15.17
CA ILE A 174 1.30 -3.86 14.89
C ILE A 174 2.39 -4.07 15.94
N LYS A 175 2.11 -4.97 16.87
CA LYS A 175 3.01 -5.27 18.01
C LYS A 175 4.13 -6.20 17.59
N LEU A 176 5.29 -5.64 17.23
CA LEU A 176 6.55 -6.33 17.10
C LEU A 176 7.57 -5.71 18.06
N SER A 177 8.13 -6.51 18.97
CA SER A 177 9.13 -6.06 19.95
C SER A 177 10.48 -5.89 19.28
N LEU A 178 10.65 -4.78 18.52
CA LEU A 178 11.86 -4.56 17.73
C LEU A 178 12.99 -3.83 18.48
N GLY A 179 12.75 -3.36 19.73
CA GLY A 179 13.77 -2.64 20.50
C GLY A 179 14.31 -1.39 19.80
N ARG A 180 15.53 -0.97 20.17
CA ARG A 180 16.16 0.23 19.57
C ARG A 180 16.67 -0.01 18.15
N ASP A 181 17.31 -1.14 17.91
CA ASP A 181 17.81 -1.54 16.57
C ASP A 181 16.74 -2.33 15.81
N LYS A 182 15.74 -1.60 15.31
CA LYS A 182 14.58 -2.18 14.63
C LYS A 182 14.96 -3.05 13.43
N LEU A 183 15.96 -2.62 12.64
CA LEU A 183 16.36 -3.36 11.44
C LEU A 183 17.01 -4.70 11.79
N LYS A 184 17.94 -4.72 12.74
CA LYS A 184 18.61 -5.95 13.22
C LYS A 184 17.59 -6.96 13.75
N HIS A 185 16.64 -6.50 14.57
CA HIS A 185 15.58 -7.35 15.12
C HIS A 185 14.64 -7.91 14.06
N LEU A 186 14.29 -7.12 13.02
CA LEU A 186 13.52 -7.60 11.89
C LEU A 186 14.25 -8.70 11.09
N ILE A 187 15.55 -8.54 10.86
CA ILE A 187 16.38 -9.54 10.19
C ILE A 187 16.38 -10.83 11.01
N LYS A 188 16.61 -10.73 12.33
CA LYS A 188 16.60 -11.87 13.25
C LYS A 188 15.24 -12.57 13.26
N TYR A 189 14.15 -11.82 13.44
CA TYR A 189 12.79 -12.35 13.40
C TYR A 189 12.47 -13.11 12.10
N LYS A 190 12.94 -12.58 10.95
CA LYS A 190 12.74 -13.26 9.67
C LYS A 190 13.56 -14.52 9.53
N ALA A 191 14.78 -14.55 10.04
CA ALA A 191 15.63 -15.73 10.07
C ALA A 191 14.99 -16.86 10.92
N GLU A 192 14.56 -16.55 12.14
CA GLU A 192 13.89 -17.47 13.05
C GLU A 192 12.58 -18.03 12.44
N SER A 193 11.77 -17.17 11.81
CA SER A 193 10.51 -17.59 11.17
C SER A 193 10.68 -18.51 9.96
N LYS A 194 11.88 -18.60 9.38
CA LYS A 194 12.20 -19.58 8.33
C LYS A 194 12.60 -20.93 8.93
N MET A 195 13.32 -20.92 10.05
CA MET A 195 13.77 -22.14 10.73
C MET A 195 12.61 -22.97 11.31
N THR A 196 11.53 -22.30 11.73
CA THR A 196 10.34 -22.97 12.28
C THR A 196 9.38 -23.52 11.21
N LYS A 197 9.65 -23.28 9.93
CA LYS A 197 8.83 -23.76 8.79
C LYS A 197 9.51 -24.84 7.95
N SER A 198 10.74 -25.17 8.26
CA SER A 198 11.48 -26.32 7.72
C SER A 198 11.38 -27.49 8.68
#